data_be1b992087c3224f5da2b74e94bacced
#
_entry.id   be1b992087c3224f5da2b74e94bacced
#
_cell.length_a   1.000
_cell.length_b   1.000
_cell.length_c   1.000
_cell.angle_alpha   90.00
_cell.angle_beta   90.00
_cell.angle_gamma   90.00
#
_symmetry.space_group_name_H-M   'P 1'
#
loop_
_entity.id
_entity.type
_entity.pdbx_description
1 polymer ?
#
loop_
_entity_poly.entity_id
_entity_poly.type
_entity_poly.pdbx_seq_one_letter_code
_entity_poly.pdbx_strand_id
1 'polypeptide(L)'
;PNTVETVVKKIIDRGGTMVSINAHNSYDVFDRLKKLSDQIKLVGVVSLTSWSPEAERGILRDISYNVWSQCMAKLRNSNFQDLVCPVTELRTIKSLDLSGPMSFRYICPGIVFEKETSGQTRTGSPKEAKDEGASTIILGRTVTEAKNPNEVLVKIKGSL
;
A
#
# COMPACT_ATOMS: atom_id res chain seq x y z
N PRO A 1 -17.73 -9.96 -5.19
CA PRO A 1 -17.57 -10.09 -3.74
C PRO A 1 -17.16 -11.51 -3.32
N ASN A 2 -17.91 -12.54 -3.76
CA ASN A 2 -17.66 -13.94 -3.37
C ASN A 2 -16.23 -14.42 -3.73
N THR A 3 -15.73 -14.06 -4.89
CA THR A 3 -14.39 -14.47 -5.36
C THR A 3 -13.29 -13.98 -4.42
N VAL A 4 -13.32 -12.71 -4.04
CA VAL A 4 -12.30 -12.12 -3.16
C VAL A 4 -12.34 -12.79 -1.78
N GLU A 5 -13.53 -12.92 -1.19
CA GLU A 5 -13.71 -13.61 0.10
C GLU A 5 -13.19 -15.05 0.06
N THR A 6 -13.52 -15.79 -1.01
CA THR A 6 -13.07 -17.19 -1.19
C THR A 6 -11.54 -17.27 -1.29
N VAL A 7 -10.90 -16.34 -2.01
CA VAL A 7 -9.44 -16.30 -2.12
C VAL A 7 -8.80 -16.01 -0.77
N VAL A 8 -9.33 -15.04 -0.02
CA VAL A 8 -8.80 -14.71 1.31
C VAL A 8 -8.93 -15.89 2.28
N LYS A 9 -10.08 -16.60 2.30
CA LYS A 9 -10.24 -17.82 3.09
C LYS A 9 -9.22 -18.89 2.73
N LYS A 10 -8.97 -19.13 1.45
CA LYS A 10 -7.93 -20.06 1.01
C LYS A 10 -6.52 -19.65 1.42
N ILE A 11 -6.23 -18.33 1.50
CA ILE A 11 -4.96 -17.83 2.02
C ILE A 11 -4.83 -18.15 3.51
N ILE A 12 -5.90 -17.92 4.28
CA ILE A 12 -5.96 -18.26 5.72
C ILE A 12 -5.73 -19.75 5.92
N ASP A 13 -6.46 -20.60 5.20
CA ASP A 13 -6.37 -22.08 5.30
C ASP A 13 -4.94 -22.60 4.99
N ARG A 14 -4.15 -21.82 4.23
CA ARG A 14 -2.75 -22.13 3.91
C ARG A 14 -1.73 -21.49 4.85
N GLY A 15 -2.19 -20.89 5.94
CA GLY A 15 -1.33 -20.24 6.94
C GLY A 15 -0.86 -18.84 6.55
N GLY A 16 -1.49 -18.19 5.57
CA GLY A 16 -1.21 -16.80 5.23
C GLY A 16 -1.61 -15.88 6.38
N THR A 17 -0.75 -14.93 6.71
CA THR A 17 -0.95 -14.00 7.85
C THR A 17 -1.31 -12.59 7.40
N MET A 18 -1.14 -12.28 6.12
CA MET A 18 -1.42 -10.95 5.56
C MET A 18 -1.85 -11.05 4.09
N VAL A 19 -2.78 -10.19 3.68
CA VAL A 19 -3.22 -10.09 2.28
C VAL A 19 -3.51 -8.65 1.90
N SER A 20 -3.08 -8.24 0.71
CA SER A 20 -3.40 -6.92 0.15
C SER A 20 -4.66 -6.97 -0.71
N ILE A 21 -5.53 -5.98 -0.55
CA ILE A 21 -6.82 -5.84 -1.24
C ILE A 21 -6.86 -4.48 -1.92
N ASN A 22 -7.23 -4.44 -3.19
CA ASN A 22 -7.43 -3.18 -3.90
C ASN A 22 -8.60 -2.41 -3.26
N ALA A 23 -8.34 -1.17 -2.82
CA ALA A 23 -9.30 -0.32 -2.14
C ALA A 23 -10.43 0.19 -3.05
N HIS A 24 -10.30 0.05 -4.36
CA HIS A 24 -11.33 0.44 -5.34
C HIS A 24 -12.42 -0.63 -5.53
N ASN A 25 -12.37 -1.74 -4.79
CA ASN A 25 -13.47 -2.71 -4.75
C ASN A 25 -14.76 -2.10 -4.15
N SER A 26 -15.89 -2.76 -4.43
CA SER A 26 -17.20 -2.37 -3.90
C SER A 26 -17.28 -2.54 -2.37
N TYR A 27 -18.21 -1.85 -1.72
CA TYR A 27 -18.47 -1.96 -0.29
C TYR A 27 -18.76 -3.40 0.15
N ASP A 28 -19.52 -4.17 -0.64
CA ASP A 28 -19.84 -5.57 -0.33
C ASP A 28 -18.60 -6.47 -0.13
N VAL A 29 -17.50 -6.17 -0.84
CA VAL A 29 -16.23 -6.88 -0.64
C VAL A 29 -15.70 -6.59 0.76
N PHE A 30 -15.68 -5.34 1.15
CA PHE A 30 -15.14 -4.91 2.45
C PHE A 30 -15.98 -5.40 3.62
N ASP A 31 -17.32 -5.38 3.50
CA ASP A 31 -18.24 -5.90 4.52
C ASP A 31 -18.02 -7.40 4.77
N ARG A 32 -17.72 -8.15 3.71
CA ARG A 32 -17.37 -9.59 3.83
C ARG A 32 -16.00 -9.80 4.46
N LEU A 33 -14.99 -9.02 4.02
CA LEU A 33 -13.64 -9.13 4.54
C LEU A 33 -13.52 -8.69 5.99
N LYS A 34 -14.34 -7.74 6.45
CA LYS A 34 -14.40 -7.32 7.84
C LYS A 34 -14.59 -8.52 8.79
N LYS A 35 -15.37 -9.54 8.39
CA LYS A 35 -15.61 -10.74 9.16
C LYS A 35 -14.39 -11.66 9.29
N LEU A 36 -13.35 -11.41 8.51
CA LEU A 36 -12.11 -12.17 8.50
C LEU A 36 -10.94 -11.40 9.15
N SER A 37 -11.16 -10.16 9.60
CA SER A 37 -10.11 -9.27 10.11
C SER A 37 -9.36 -9.79 11.34
N ASP A 38 -10.01 -10.68 12.13
CA ASP A 38 -9.37 -11.31 13.29
C ASP A 38 -8.51 -12.52 12.93
N GLN A 39 -8.62 -13.03 11.69
CA GLN A 39 -7.93 -14.22 11.22
C GLN A 39 -6.74 -13.92 10.32
N ILE A 40 -6.76 -12.76 9.64
CA ILE A 40 -5.71 -12.34 8.71
C ILE A 40 -5.58 -10.83 8.70
N LYS A 41 -4.35 -10.33 8.61
CA LYS A 41 -4.08 -8.91 8.46
C LYS A 41 -4.49 -8.45 7.07
N LEU A 42 -5.47 -7.54 7.02
CA LEU A 42 -5.99 -6.95 5.79
C LEU A 42 -5.28 -5.63 5.50
N VAL A 43 -4.74 -5.48 4.30
CA VAL A 43 -4.00 -4.30 3.85
C VAL A 43 -4.70 -3.68 2.65
N GLY A 44 -5.06 -2.41 2.72
CA GLY A 44 -5.73 -1.70 1.63
C GLY A 44 -4.74 -1.09 0.64
N VAL A 45 -4.88 -1.35 -0.65
CA VAL A 45 -4.07 -0.70 -1.70
C VAL A 45 -4.87 0.44 -2.30
N VAL A 46 -4.45 1.68 -2.04
CA VAL A 46 -5.19 2.90 -2.45
C VAL A 46 -4.64 3.47 -3.75
N SER A 47 -3.33 3.44 -3.94
CA SER A 47 -2.68 3.91 -5.17
C SER A 47 -1.52 3.00 -5.55
N LEU A 48 -1.28 2.86 -6.86
CA LEU A 48 -0.25 1.97 -7.42
C LEU A 48 0.96 2.76 -7.91
N THR A 49 2.16 2.28 -7.61
CA THR A 49 3.42 2.86 -8.10
C THR A 49 3.61 2.78 -9.60
N SER A 50 2.89 1.86 -10.27
CA SER A 50 2.92 1.67 -11.73
C SER A 50 2.02 2.65 -12.49
N TRP A 51 1.13 3.35 -11.83
CA TRP A 51 0.27 4.34 -12.47
C TRP A 51 0.95 5.70 -12.52
N SER A 52 0.95 6.36 -13.68
CA SER A 52 1.24 7.79 -13.74
C SER A 52 0.06 8.58 -13.15
N PRO A 53 0.25 9.83 -12.71
CA PRO A 53 -0.86 10.68 -12.27
C PRO A 53 -1.97 10.82 -13.32
N GLU A 54 -1.61 10.85 -14.60
CA GLU A 54 -2.56 10.94 -15.71
C GLU A 54 -3.35 9.64 -15.88
N ALA A 55 -2.66 8.49 -15.82
CA ALA A 55 -3.31 7.18 -15.90
C ALA A 55 -4.26 6.96 -14.72
N GLU A 56 -3.87 7.37 -13.51
CA GLU A 56 -4.72 7.27 -12.33
C GLU A 56 -5.98 8.11 -12.48
N ARG A 57 -5.88 9.38 -12.90
CA ARG A 57 -7.05 10.23 -13.17
C ARG A 57 -7.96 9.64 -14.24
N GLY A 58 -7.39 9.08 -15.30
CA GLY A 58 -8.15 8.42 -16.37
C GLY A 58 -8.93 7.20 -15.90
N ILE A 59 -8.31 6.38 -15.03
CA ILE A 59 -8.93 5.17 -14.47
C ILE A 59 -10.00 5.51 -13.44
N LEU A 60 -9.71 6.44 -12.52
CA LEU A 60 -10.62 6.79 -11.43
C LEU A 60 -11.76 7.72 -11.85
N ARG A 61 -11.65 8.37 -13.01
CA ARG A 61 -12.64 9.33 -13.56
C ARG A 61 -13.00 10.47 -12.60
N ASP A 62 -12.13 10.77 -11.65
CA ASP A 62 -12.31 11.81 -10.65
C ASP A 62 -10.94 12.31 -10.17
N ILE A 63 -10.94 13.31 -9.33
CA ILE A 63 -9.76 13.79 -8.64
C ILE A 63 -9.31 12.69 -7.66
N SER A 64 -8.06 12.22 -7.80
CA SER A 64 -7.49 11.15 -6.96
C SER A 64 -7.72 11.39 -5.46
N TYR A 65 -7.68 12.65 -5.01
CA TYR A 65 -7.96 13.06 -3.63
C TYR A 65 -9.33 12.57 -3.13
N ASN A 66 -10.41 12.78 -3.89
CA ASN A 66 -11.77 12.37 -3.51
C ASN A 66 -11.87 10.84 -3.44
N VAL A 67 -11.27 10.16 -4.41
CA VAL A 67 -11.29 8.70 -4.48
C VAL A 67 -10.48 8.09 -3.32
N TRP A 68 -9.31 8.63 -3.02
CA TRP A 68 -8.51 8.16 -1.88
C TRP A 68 -9.23 8.35 -0.55
N SER A 69 -9.87 9.51 -0.34
CA SER A 69 -10.68 9.77 0.85
C SER A 69 -11.80 8.75 1.03
N GLN A 70 -12.54 8.45 -0.05
CA GLN A 70 -13.60 7.43 -0.03
C GLN A 70 -13.04 6.01 0.22
N CYS A 71 -11.91 5.66 -0.40
CA CYS A 71 -11.24 4.38 -0.16
C CYS A 71 -10.81 4.25 1.31
N MET A 72 -10.20 5.28 1.87
CA MET A 72 -9.77 5.28 3.27
C MET A 72 -10.94 5.16 4.24
N ALA A 73 -12.06 5.82 3.98
CA ALA A 73 -13.28 5.67 4.77
C ALA A 73 -13.80 4.22 4.74
N LYS A 74 -13.84 3.58 3.56
CA LYS A 74 -14.21 2.17 3.42
C LYS A 74 -13.30 1.26 4.21
N LEU A 75 -11.99 1.42 4.04
CA LEU A 75 -10.98 0.60 4.72
C LEU A 75 -11.12 0.70 6.24
N ARG A 76 -11.28 1.93 6.76
CA ARG A 76 -11.45 2.18 8.19
C ARG A 76 -12.71 1.51 8.74
N ASN A 77 -13.83 1.64 8.06
CA ASN A 77 -15.10 1.01 8.44
C ASN A 77 -15.05 -0.53 8.41
N SER A 78 -14.05 -1.10 7.75
CA SER A 78 -13.87 -2.53 7.56
C SER A 78 -12.65 -3.10 8.33
N ASN A 79 -12.17 -2.40 9.35
CA ASN A 79 -11.08 -2.80 10.24
C ASN A 79 -9.70 -2.95 9.57
N PHE A 80 -9.48 -2.33 8.43
CA PHE A 80 -8.16 -2.26 7.84
C PHE A 80 -7.32 -1.23 8.61
N GLN A 81 -6.15 -1.64 9.06
CA GLN A 81 -5.20 -0.79 9.80
C GLN A 81 -3.97 -0.41 8.98
N ASP A 82 -3.77 -1.06 7.85
CA ASP A 82 -2.59 -0.88 6.99
C ASP A 82 -3.03 -0.44 5.59
N LEU A 83 -2.27 0.49 5.03
CA LEU A 83 -2.56 1.08 3.74
C LEU A 83 -1.29 1.11 2.88
N VAL A 84 -1.40 0.63 1.64
CA VAL A 84 -0.33 0.72 0.64
C VAL A 84 -0.54 1.93 -0.25
N CYS A 85 0.49 2.77 -0.35
CA CYS A 85 0.56 3.89 -1.28
C CYS A 85 2.01 4.21 -1.68
N PRO A 86 2.25 4.86 -2.84
CA PRO A 86 3.57 5.37 -3.19
C PRO A 86 4.08 6.41 -2.17
N VAL A 87 5.40 6.49 -1.99
CA VAL A 87 6.03 7.52 -1.13
C VAL A 87 5.66 8.93 -1.61
N THR A 88 5.63 9.15 -2.92
CA THR A 88 5.28 10.44 -3.54
C THR A 88 3.90 10.97 -3.15
N GLU A 89 2.97 10.08 -2.81
CA GLU A 89 1.59 10.42 -2.45
C GLU A 89 1.34 10.40 -0.93
N LEU A 90 2.33 9.91 -0.15
CA LEU A 90 2.15 9.63 1.28
C LEU A 90 1.73 10.85 2.07
N ARG A 91 2.35 12.01 1.83
CA ARG A 91 2.00 13.28 2.50
C ARG A 91 0.54 13.66 2.25
N THR A 92 0.10 13.59 1.00
CA THR A 92 -1.29 13.90 0.62
C THR A 92 -2.26 12.92 1.25
N ILE A 93 -1.99 11.62 1.16
CA ILE A 93 -2.85 10.57 1.74
C ILE A 93 -2.93 10.72 3.27
N LYS A 94 -1.82 11.03 3.95
CA LYS A 94 -1.82 11.30 5.39
C LYS A 94 -2.66 12.53 5.76
N SER A 95 -2.67 13.57 4.94
CA SER A 95 -3.51 14.74 5.20
C SER A 95 -5.01 14.42 5.16
N LEU A 96 -5.40 13.38 4.41
CA LEU A 96 -6.77 12.86 4.38
C LEU A 96 -7.11 12.00 5.60
N ASP A 97 -6.09 11.47 6.28
CA ASP A 97 -6.24 10.57 7.42
C ASP A 97 -6.57 11.29 8.74
N LEU A 98 -6.38 12.60 8.79
CA LEU A 98 -6.58 13.43 9.99
C LEU A 98 -8.05 13.48 10.47
N SER A 99 -8.99 12.98 9.70
CA SER A 99 -10.44 13.03 9.98
C SER A 99 -10.98 11.84 10.79
N GLY A 100 -10.13 10.95 11.30
CA GLY A 100 -10.57 9.74 12.00
C GLY A 100 -9.80 9.44 13.29
N PRO A 101 -10.36 8.62 14.18
CA PRO A 101 -9.79 8.33 15.50
C PRO A 101 -8.55 7.42 15.47
N MET A 102 -8.24 6.81 14.34
CA MET A 102 -7.08 5.93 14.16
C MET A 102 -6.38 6.25 12.84
N SER A 103 -5.08 6.52 12.89
CA SER A 103 -4.27 6.65 11.69
C SER A 103 -3.85 5.27 11.15
N PHE A 104 -3.76 5.16 9.83
CA PHE A 104 -3.25 3.95 9.18
C PHE A 104 -1.73 3.80 9.40
N ARG A 105 -1.27 2.57 9.39
CA ARG A 105 0.15 2.26 9.15
C ARG A 105 0.39 2.24 7.65
N TYR A 106 1.35 3.03 7.18
CA TYR A 106 1.61 3.21 5.76
C TYR A 106 2.71 2.29 5.28
N ILE A 107 2.41 1.48 4.27
CA ILE A 107 3.34 0.56 3.60
C ILE A 107 3.67 1.14 2.23
N CYS A 108 4.93 1.47 2.00
CA CYS A 108 5.37 2.14 0.78
C CYS A 108 6.19 1.22 -0.12
N PRO A 109 5.63 0.79 -1.27
CA PRO A 109 6.39 0.14 -2.34
C PRO A 109 7.11 1.17 -3.23
N GLY A 110 7.84 0.67 -4.23
CA GLY A 110 8.55 1.53 -5.18
C GLY A 110 9.78 2.19 -4.61
N ILE A 111 10.41 1.54 -3.63
CA ILE A 111 11.63 2.04 -3.00
C ILE A 111 12.83 1.67 -3.84
N VAL A 112 13.60 2.69 -4.25
CA VAL A 112 14.86 2.56 -4.98
C VAL A 112 15.98 3.23 -4.20
N PHE A 113 17.15 2.61 -4.13
CA PHE A 113 18.29 3.17 -3.42
C PHE A 113 19.09 4.15 -4.31
N GLU A 114 19.23 3.78 -5.57
CA GLU A 114 19.78 4.62 -6.63
C GLU A 114 18.72 4.76 -7.72
N LYS A 115 18.66 5.91 -8.41
CA LYS A 115 17.69 6.14 -9.49
C LYS A 115 17.98 5.20 -10.67
N GLU A 116 17.59 3.94 -10.53
CA GLU A 116 17.56 3.00 -11.65
C GLU A 116 16.18 3.02 -12.31
N THR A 117 16.18 2.80 -13.60
CA THR A 117 15.00 2.71 -14.47
C THR A 117 14.17 1.48 -14.12
N SER A 118 13.42 1.52 -13.05
CA SER A 118 12.70 0.34 -12.52
C SER A 118 11.35 0.06 -13.19
N GLY A 119 10.98 0.80 -14.25
CA GLY A 119 9.65 0.69 -14.87
C GLY A 119 8.50 1.13 -13.96
N GLN A 120 8.80 1.71 -12.79
CA GLN A 120 7.83 2.34 -11.91
C GLN A 120 7.92 3.85 -12.08
N THR A 121 6.78 4.51 -12.21
CA THR A 121 6.69 5.96 -12.42
C THR A 121 6.76 6.76 -11.11
N ARG A 122 6.42 6.11 -9.99
CA ARG A 122 6.39 6.71 -8.65
C ARG A 122 7.34 5.96 -7.72
N THR A 123 8.59 6.40 -7.67
CA THR A 123 9.63 5.83 -6.81
C THR A 123 10.05 6.83 -5.74
N GLY A 124 10.52 6.31 -4.61
CA GLY A 124 11.12 7.11 -3.55
C GLY A 124 12.30 6.39 -2.92
N SER A 125 13.17 7.13 -2.24
CA SER A 125 14.28 6.57 -1.48
C SER A 125 13.82 6.05 -0.11
N PRO A 126 14.60 5.17 0.55
CA PRO A 126 14.33 4.75 1.93
C PRO A 126 14.23 5.93 2.90
N LYS A 127 15.11 6.92 2.73
CA LYS A 127 15.13 8.14 3.56
C LYS A 127 13.86 8.96 3.37
N GLU A 128 13.44 9.21 2.13
CA GLU A 128 12.18 9.92 1.84
C GLU A 128 10.99 9.20 2.45
N ALA A 129 10.92 7.86 2.35
CA ALA A 129 9.85 7.09 2.96
C ALA A 129 9.80 7.26 4.48
N LYS A 130 10.96 7.24 5.14
CA LYS A 130 11.07 7.48 6.59
C LYS A 130 10.63 8.91 6.96
N ASP A 131 11.17 9.92 6.27
CA ASP A 131 10.91 11.33 6.54
C ASP A 131 9.41 11.67 6.35
N GLU A 132 8.75 11.06 5.37
CA GLU A 132 7.29 11.18 5.16
C GLU A 132 6.47 10.32 6.13
N GLY A 133 7.10 9.46 6.93
CA GLY A 133 6.46 8.67 7.99
C GLY A 133 5.84 7.36 7.51
N ALA A 134 6.46 6.70 6.54
CA ALA A 134 6.14 5.30 6.23
C ALA A 134 6.43 4.40 7.43
N SER A 135 5.52 3.50 7.75
CA SER A 135 5.69 2.50 8.81
C SER A 135 6.48 1.27 8.31
N THR A 136 6.42 1.04 7.01
CA THR A 136 7.07 -0.10 6.34
C THR A 136 7.42 0.28 4.91
N ILE A 137 8.56 -0.18 4.43
CA ILE A 137 8.94 -0.09 3.02
C ILE A 137 8.98 -1.47 2.37
N ILE A 138 8.61 -1.54 1.09
CA ILE A 138 8.73 -2.78 0.30
C ILE A 138 9.88 -2.61 -0.67
N LEU A 139 10.86 -3.49 -0.53
CA LEU A 139 12.05 -3.56 -1.38
C LEU A 139 11.88 -4.71 -2.38
N GLY A 140 11.84 -4.40 -3.65
CA GLY A 140 11.74 -5.36 -4.75
C GLY A 140 13.09 -5.53 -5.45
N ARG A 141 13.09 -5.24 -6.76
CA ARG A 141 14.23 -5.43 -7.66
C ARG A 141 15.54 -4.80 -7.17
N THR A 142 15.49 -3.65 -6.53
CA THR A 142 16.65 -3.02 -5.88
C THR A 142 17.47 -3.99 -5.02
N VAL A 143 16.81 -4.98 -4.41
CA VAL A 143 17.48 -6.00 -3.61
C VAL A 143 17.59 -7.33 -4.38
N THR A 144 16.50 -7.79 -5.01
CA THR A 144 16.45 -9.13 -5.63
C THR A 144 17.31 -9.26 -6.87
N GLU A 145 17.60 -8.17 -7.56
CA GLU A 145 18.45 -8.13 -8.76
C GLU A 145 19.87 -7.57 -8.48
N ALA A 146 20.16 -7.24 -7.22
CA ALA A 146 21.48 -6.76 -6.83
C ALA A 146 22.53 -7.87 -6.86
N LYS A 147 23.77 -7.54 -7.28
CA LYS A 147 24.91 -8.48 -7.22
C LYS A 147 25.17 -8.98 -5.80
N ASN A 148 25.00 -8.10 -4.81
CA ASN A 148 25.10 -8.46 -3.39
C ASN A 148 23.88 -7.90 -2.62
N PRO A 149 22.79 -8.66 -2.50
CA PRO A 149 21.58 -8.24 -1.79
C PRO A 149 21.83 -7.82 -0.34
N ASN A 150 22.72 -8.50 0.36
CA ASN A 150 23.01 -8.20 1.76
C ASN A 150 23.67 -6.83 1.95
N GLU A 151 24.61 -6.46 1.10
CA GLU A 151 25.24 -5.12 1.15
C GLU A 151 24.19 -4.02 0.91
N VAL A 152 23.30 -4.23 -0.05
CA VAL A 152 22.20 -3.29 -0.34
C VAL A 152 21.30 -3.13 0.87
N LEU A 153 20.90 -4.23 1.51
CA LEU A 153 20.07 -4.21 2.72
C LEU A 153 20.77 -3.47 3.88
N VAL A 154 22.08 -3.67 4.07
CA VAL A 154 22.87 -2.95 5.09
C VAL A 154 22.89 -1.45 4.82
N LYS A 155 23.14 -1.04 3.56
CA LYS A 155 23.13 0.37 3.16
C LYS A 155 21.75 1.01 3.37
N ILE A 156 20.67 0.32 2.97
CA ILE A 156 19.30 0.80 3.16
C ILE A 156 19.02 0.96 4.66
N LYS A 157 19.34 -0.04 5.47
CA LYS A 157 19.14 0.01 6.92
C LYS A 157 19.92 1.16 7.59
N GLY A 158 21.12 1.47 7.10
CA GLY A 158 21.91 2.61 7.58
C GLY A 158 21.36 3.97 7.17
N SER A 159 20.47 4.04 6.17
CA SER A 159 19.81 5.28 5.71
C SER A 159 18.44 5.52 6.38
N LEU A 160 17.92 4.54 7.09
CA LEU A 160 16.68 4.61 7.88
C LEU A 160 16.96 5.04 9.31
#